data_c8ad9dab3fc44254d0d3100cf9c3d642
#
_entry.id   c8ad9dab3fc44254d0d3100cf9c3d642
#
_cell.length_a   1.000
_cell.length_b   1.000
_cell.length_c   1.000
_cell.angle_alpha   90.00
_cell.angle_beta   90.00
_cell.angle_gamma   90.00
#
_symmetry.space_group_name_H-M   'P 1'
#
loop_
_entity.id
_entity.type
_entity.pdbx_description
1 polymer ?
#
loop_
_entity_poly.entity_id
_entity_poly.type
_entity_poly.pdbx_seq_one_letter_code
_entity_poly.pdbx_strand_id
1 'polypeptide(L)'
;VIGKDVVIGSSVIVKNSIIGDRVVMQDNCKLGQKGFGFIPLKNKNIKFPHIGKVIVEDDVEIASGCTIDRGSIDDTVNGKNTYLDNQVHIAHNVRIGENSIIAGQVGIAGSSIIGNNVKIGGQAGISGHLKIGNNVEIGGGSGVIKNIPDNTKVMGYPAKNIREFLRDNKWYIKQPL
;
A
#
# COMPACT_ATOMS: atom_id res chain seq x y z
N VAL A 1 -20.87 -1.61 3.97
CA VAL A 1 -21.12 -2.69 4.95
C VAL A 1 -19.96 -2.71 5.92
N ILE A 2 -20.23 -2.91 7.22
CA ILE A 2 -19.22 -3.02 8.28
C ILE A 2 -19.49 -4.33 9.02
N GLY A 3 -18.43 -5.11 9.24
CA GLY A 3 -18.45 -6.40 9.94
C GLY A 3 -18.60 -6.26 11.45
N LYS A 4 -18.32 -7.36 12.17
CA LYS A 4 -18.44 -7.45 13.63
C LYS A 4 -17.14 -6.99 14.30
N ASP A 5 -17.26 -6.49 15.52
CA ASP A 5 -16.15 -6.14 16.39
C ASP A 5 -15.16 -5.14 15.75
N VAL A 6 -15.65 -4.25 14.88
CA VAL A 6 -14.87 -3.21 14.23
C VAL A 6 -14.68 -2.03 15.17
N VAL A 7 -13.43 -1.56 15.30
CA VAL A 7 -13.07 -0.37 16.08
C VAL A 7 -12.79 0.79 15.12
N ILE A 8 -13.45 1.92 15.35
CA ILE A 8 -13.34 3.12 14.51
C ILE A 8 -12.94 4.32 15.36
N GLY A 9 -11.77 4.87 15.08
CA GLY A 9 -11.24 6.06 15.74
C GLY A 9 -11.93 7.36 15.35
N SER A 10 -11.44 8.45 15.88
CA SER A 10 -11.98 9.79 15.65
C SER A 10 -11.74 10.28 14.24
N SER A 11 -12.71 11.01 13.66
CA SER A 11 -12.57 11.63 12.32
C SER A 11 -12.26 10.64 11.17
N VAL A 12 -12.58 9.37 11.34
CA VAL A 12 -12.50 8.36 10.28
C VAL A 12 -13.64 8.59 9.28
N ILE A 13 -13.32 8.57 7.99
CA ILE A 13 -14.28 8.66 6.90
C ILE A 13 -14.27 7.36 6.10
N VAL A 14 -15.40 6.65 6.11
CA VAL A 14 -15.60 5.42 5.34
C VAL A 14 -16.68 5.67 4.29
N LYS A 15 -16.31 5.54 3.02
CA LYS A 15 -17.22 5.65 1.87
C LYS A 15 -16.97 4.49 0.92
N ASN A 16 -18.02 4.03 0.23
CA ASN A 16 -17.86 3.05 -0.84
C ASN A 16 -16.98 1.86 -0.45
N SER A 17 -17.15 1.32 0.76
CA SER A 17 -16.29 0.29 1.33
C SER A 17 -17.07 -0.88 1.90
N ILE A 18 -16.44 -2.03 1.91
CA ILE A 18 -16.85 -3.23 2.65
C ILE A 18 -15.74 -3.50 3.66
N ILE A 19 -16.07 -3.52 4.93
CA ILE A 19 -15.15 -3.73 6.04
C ILE A 19 -15.48 -5.08 6.67
N GLY A 20 -14.49 -5.93 6.81
CA GLY A 20 -14.55 -7.24 7.45
C GLY A 20 -14.70 -7.18 8.97
N ASP A 21 -14.57 -8.31 9.60
CA ASP A 21 -14.67 -8.46 11.06
C ASP A 21 -13.36 -8.08 11.76
N ARG A 22 -13.46 -7.56 12.99
CA ARG A 22 -12.31 -7.21 13.86
C ARG A 22 -11.31 -6.23 13.25
N VAL A 23 -11.74 -5.45 12.28
CA VAL A 23 -10.92 -4.39 11.68
C VAL A 23 -10.77 -3.23 12.66
N VAL A 24 -9.55 -2.71 12.78
CA VAL A 24 -9.26 -1.52 13.57
C VAL A 24 -8.85 -0.39 12.62
N MET A 25 -9.53 0.75 12.71
CA MET A 25 -9.19 1.99 12.01
C MET A 25 -8.91 3.08 13.02
N GLN A 26 -7.66 3.52 13.11
CA GLN A 26 -7.27 4.60 14.00
C GLN A 26 -7.67 5.98 13.44
N ASP A 27 -7.39 7.03 14.19
CA ASP A 27 -7.87 8.39 13.92
C ASP A 27 -7.49 8.92 12.53
N ASN A 28 -8.37 9.72 11.96
CA ASN A 28 -8.16 10.44 10.70
C ASN A 28 -7.99 9.57 9.43
N CYS A 29 -8.30 8.29 9.45
CA CYS A 29 -8.27 7.46 8.25
C CYS A 29 -9.35 7.88 7.24
N LYS A 30 -9.03 7.78 5.95
CA LYS A 30 -9.95 8.11 4.85
C LYS A 30 -10.02 6.94 3.86
N LEU A 31 -11.14 6.23 3.82
CA LEU A 31 -11.37 5.09 2.94
C LEU A 31 -12.43 5.40 1.88
N GLY A 32 -12.20 4.93 0.65
CA GLY A 32 -13.19 4.96 -0.42
C GLY A 32 -13.35 6.30 -1.12
N GLN A 33 -12.35 7.18 -1.04
CA GLN A 33 -12.27 8.40 -1.85
C GLN A 33 -11.98 8.04 -3.31
N LYS A 34 -12.28 8.95 -4.25
CA LYS A 34 -11.91 8.79 -5.65
C LYS A 34 -10.40 8.86 -5.80
N GLY A 35 -9.83 7.92 -6.52
CA GLY A 35 -8.40 7.89 -6.80
C GLY A 35 -7.93 8.97 -7.78
N PHE A 36 -6.63 9.01 -7.99
CA PHE A 36 -5.94 9.93 -8.88
C PHE A 36 -5.73 9.28 -10.25
N GLY A 37 -6.77 9.28 -11.07
CA GLY A 37 -6.77 8.72 -12.43
C GLY A 37 -7.23 9.74 -13.45
N PHE A 38 -6.45 9.94 -14.51
CA PHE A 38 -6.73 10.91 -15.58
C PHE A 38 -6.40 10.33 -16.95
N ILE A 39 -7.16 10.76 -17.94
CA ILE A 39 -6.86 10.58 -19.37
C ILE A 39 -6.32 11.93 -19.86
N PRO A 40 -5.00 12.04 -20.11
CA PRO A 40 -4.42 13.29 -20.60
C PRO A 40 -4.79 13.49 -22.06
N LEU A 41 -5.32 14.65 -22.39
CA LEU A 41 -5.57 15.13 -23.73
C LEU A 41 -4.70 16.36 -24.00
N LYS A 42 -4.54 16.75 -25.28
CA LYS A 42 -3.67 17.86 -25.68
C LYS A 42 -3.92 19.16 -24.90
N ASN A 43 -5.18 19.47 -24.57
CA ASN A 43 -5.54 20.75 -23.94
C ASN A 43 -6.29 20.59 -22.62
N LYS A 44 -6.50 19.37 -22.10
CA LYS A 44 -7.21 19.12 -20.84
C LYS A 44 -6.93 17.72 -20.32
N ASN A 45 -7.13 17.52 -19.02
CA ASN A 45 -7.19 16.21 -18.42
C ASN A 45 -8.64 15.82 -18.14
N ILE A 46 -9.04 14.63 -18.54
CA ILE A 46 -10.34 14.06 -18.20
C ILE A 46 -10.14 13.15 -17.01
N LYS A 47 -10.85 13.43 -15.91
CA LYS A 47 -10.80 12.57 -14.72
C LYS A 47 -11.45 11.23 -15.02
N PHE A 48 -10.73 10.15 -14.73
CA PHE A 48 -11.25 8.80 -14.89
C PHE A 48 -12.30 8.49 -13.80
N PRO A 49 -13.44 7.89 -14.13
CA PRO A 49 -14.45 7.53 -13.15
C PRO A 49 -13.93 6.43 -12.22
N HIS A 50 -14.25 6.54 -10.92
CA HIS A 50 -13.96 5.52 -9.91
C HIS A 50 -15.30 5.07 -9.34
N ILE A 51 -15.72 3.85 -9.68
CA ILE A 51 -17.01 3.24 -9.29
C ILE A 51 -16.86 1.96 -8.48
N GLY A 52 -15.65 1.36 -8.44
CA GLY A 52 -15.29 0.25 -7.58
C GLY A 52 -15.36 0.62 -6.09
N LYS A 53 -14.97 -0.27 -5.23
CA LYS A 53 -15.03 -0.14 -3.76
C LYS A 53 -13.65 -0.25 -3.14
N VAL A 54 -13.58 -0.06 -1.84
CA VAL A 54 -12.50 -0.57 -0.97
C VAL A 54 -13.03 -1.80 -0.25
N ILE A 55 -12.28 -2.88 -0.29
CA ILE A 55 -12.53 -4.09 0.50
C ILE A 55 -11.41 -4.18 1.52
N VAL A 56 -11.77 -4.18 2.79
CA VAL A 56 -10.86 -4.44 3.91
C VAL A 56 -11.31 -5.77 4.50
N GLU A 57 -10.46 -6.77 4.42
CA GLU A 57 -10.77 -8.10 4.93
C GLU A 57 -10.63 -8.15 6.46
N ASP A 58 -10.84 -9.33 7.06
CA ASP A 58 -10.84 -9.49 8.51
C ASP A 58 -9.46 -9.22 9.13
N ASP A 59 -9.46 -8.85 10.41
CA ASP A 59 -8.27 -8.68 11.23
C ASP A 59 -7.26 -7.65 10.71
N VAL A 60 -7.67 -6.72 9.85
CA VAL A 60 -6.81 -5.63 9.33
C VAL A 60 -6.73 -4.49 10.32
N GLU A 61 -5.54 -3.96 10.53
CA GLU A 61 -5.32 -2.73 11.30
C GLU A 61 -4.81 -1.61 10.39
N ILE A 62 -5.45 -0.45 10.49
CA ILE A 62 -5.16 0.76 9.72
C ILE A 62 -4.85 1.88 10.70
N ALA A 63 -3.57 2.23 10.84
CA ALA A 63 -3.13 3.28 11.75
C ALA A 63 -3.47 4.69 11.23
N SER A 64 -3.18 5.69 12.05
CA SER A 64 -3.69 7.03 11.89
C SER A 64 -3.30 7.71 10.58
N GLY A 65 -4.24 8.43 10.01
CA GLY A 65 -4.00 9.27 8.82
C GLY A 65 -3.84 8.51 7.51
N CYS A 66 -4.07 7.20 7.48
CA CYS A 66 -4.03 6.42 6.25
C CYS A 66 -5.11 6.86 5.25
N THR A 67 -4.78 6.75 3.97
CA THR A 67 -5.72 7.02 2.87
C THR A 67 -5.78 5.83 1.92
N ILE A 68 -6.99 5.34 1.66
CA ILE A 68 -7.23 4.19 0.78
C ILE A 68 -8.27 4.57 -0.26
N ASP A 69 -7.84 4.70 -1.51
CA ASP A 69 -8.71 5.06 -2.61
C ASP A 69 -9.55 3.89 -3.09
N ARG A 70 -10.80 4.19 -3.49
CA ARG A 70 -11.64 3.19 -4.15
C ARG A 70 -11.11 2.82 -5.53
N GLY A 71 -11.39 1.63 -5.97
CA GLY A 71 -11.05 1.20 -7.31
C GLY A 71 -11.79 1.97 -8.40
N SER A 72 -11.25 1.94 -9.60
CA SER A 72 -11.88 2.52 -10.77
C SER A 72 -13.08 1.66 -11.23
N ILE A 73 -12.84 0.55 -11.89
CA ILE A 73 -13.87 -0.45 -12.26
C ILE A 73 -13.83 -1.58 -11.23
N ASP A 74 -12.66 -2.19 -11.05
CA ASP A 74 -12.41 -3.20 -10.01
C ASP A 74 -12.18 -2.56 -8.64
N ASP A 75 -12.11 -3.37 -7.60
CA ASP A 75 -11.97 -2.94 -6.22
C ASP A 75 -10.51 -2.79 -5.79
N THR A 76 -10.26 -1.93 -4.81
CA THR A 76 -9.03 -1.88 -4.01
C THR A 76 -9.19 -2.82 -2.83
N VAL A 77 -8.24 -3.72 -2.59
CA VAL A 77 -8.35 -4.80 -1.61
C VAL A 77 -7.18 -4.78 -0.63
N ASN A 78 -7.48 -4.81 0.66
CA ASN A 78 -6.53 -5.08 1.73
C ASN A 78 -6.84 -6.45 2.32
N GLY A 79 -5.95 -7.40 2.09
CA GLY A 79 -6.08 -8.78 2.49
C GLY A 79 -6.02 -8.96 4.01
N LYS A 80 -6.52 -10.10 4.46
CA LYS A 80 -6.66 -10.46 5.87
C LYS A 80 -5.36 -10.29 6.67
N ASN A 81 -5.49 -9.86 7.93
CA ASN A 81 -4.37 -9.73 8.86
C ASN A 81 -3.23 -8.83 8.34
N THR A 82 -3.57 -7.78 7.58
CA THR A 82 -2.62 -6.78 7.07
C THR A 82 -2.57 -5.58 8.01
N TYR A 83 -1.38 -5.09 8.26
CA TYR A 83 -1.12 -3.95 9.13
C TYR A 83 -0.57 -2.78 8.31
N LEU A 84 -1.29 -1.66 8.34
CA LEU A 84 -0.87 -0.40 7.74
C LEU A 84 -0.52 0.59 8.84
N ASP A 85 0.73 1.01 8.92
CA ASP A 85 1.19 2.01 9.86
C ASP A 85 0.78 3.44 9.41
N ASN A 86 1.09 4.44 10.21
CA ASN A 86 0.62 5.81 10.05
C ASN A 86 0.91 6.40 8.66
N GLN A 87 -0.07 7.13 8.12
CA GLN A 87 0.05 7.89 6.86
C GLN A 87 0.39 7.04 5.62
N VAL A 88 0.07 5.76 5.62
CA VAL A 88 0.17 4.93 4.41
C VAL A 88 -0.87 5.37 3.39
N HIS A 89 -0.45 5.48 2.13
CA HIS A 89 -1.36 5.73 1.01
C HIS A 89 -1.48 4.51 0.09
N ILE A 90 -2.70 4.02 -0.06
CA ILE A 90 -3.05 2.94 -0.99
C ILE A 90 -3.91 3.55 -2.11
N ALA A 91 -3.35 3.61 -3.31
CA ALA A 91 -4.06 4.14 -4.46
C ALA A 91 -5.10 3.15 -5.03
N HIS A 92 -5.87 3.65 -5.99
CA HIS A 92 -6.97 2.89 -6.60
C HIS A 92 -6.51 1.55 -7.22
N ASN A 93 -7.33 0.53 -7.12
CA ASN A 93 -7.11 -0.80 -7.70
C ASN A 93 -5.88 -1.55 -7.17
N VAL A 94 -5.27 -1.10 -6.09
CA VAL A 94 -4.22 -1.85 -5.42
C VAL A 94 -4.82 -3.08 -4.74
N ARG A 95 -4.13 -4.21 -4.85
CA ARG A 95 -4.48 -5.44 -4.14
C ARG A 95 -3.33 -5.84 -3.24
N ILE A 96 -3.57 -5.93 -1.95
CA ILE A 96 -2.60 -6.37 -0.95
C ILE A 96 -3.04 -7.74 -0.46
N GLY A 97 -2.14 -8.70 -0.49
CA GLY A 97 -2.35 -10.05 0.03
C GLY A 97 -2.36 -10.09 1.55
N GLU A 98 -2.55 -11.29 2.09
CA GLU A 98 -2.67 -11.53 3.53
C GLU A 98 -1.35 -11.37 4.29
N ASN A 99 -1.44 -11.11 5.59
CA ASN A 99 -0.33 -11.10 6.55
C ASN A 99 0.79 -10.12 6.18
N SER A 100 0.50 -9.05 5.47
CA SER A 100 1.50 -8.06 5.08
C SER A 100 1.61 -6.93 6.10
N ILE A 101 2.83 -6.39 6.26
CA ILE A 101 3.15 -5.30 7.20
C ILE A 101 3.73 -4.14 6.40
N ILE A 102 3.06 -2.99 6.45
CA ILE A 102 3.42 -1.80 5.67
C ILE A 102 3.67 -0.65 6.63
N ALA A 103 4.94 -0.25 6.74
CA ALA A 103 5.37 0.79 7.66
C ALA A 103 4.95 2.19 7.21
N GLY A 104 5.14 3.17 8.10
CA GLY A 104 4.63 4.54 7.94
C GLY A 104 5.08 5.25 6.67
N GLN A 105 4.17 6.06 6.14
CA GLN A 105 4.39 6.90 4.96
C GLN A 105 4.74 6.15 3.67
N VAL A 106 4.47 4.85 3.60
CA VAL A 106 4.57 4.10 2.34
C VAL A 106 3.49 4.56 1.38
N GLY A 107 3.87 4.73 0.11
CA GLY A 107 2.93 5.01 -0.98
C GLY A 107 2.90 3.85 -1.98
N ILE A 108 1.72 3.29 -2.24
CA ILE A 108 1.53 2.26 -3.26
C ILE A 108 0.65 2.83 -4.37
N ALA A 109 1.24 3.02 -5.54
CA ALA A 109 0.54 3.60 -6.69
C ALA A 109 -0.43 2.60 -7.34
N GLY A 110 -1.37 3.16 -8.09
CA GLY A 110 -2.54 2.45 -8.60
C GLY A 110 -2.25 1.17 -9.37
N SER A 111 -3.16 0.21 -9.26
CA SER A 111 -3.16 -1.07 -9.96
C SER A 111 -1.97 -1.99 -9.64
N SER A 112 -1.24 -1.73 -8.56
CA SER A 112 -0.17 -2.62 -8.10
C SER A 112 -0.74 -3.79 -7.31
N ILE A 113 -0.09 -4.95 -7.43
CA ILE A 113 -0.45 -6.18 -6.73
C ILE A 113 0.69 -6.51 -5.76
N ILE A 114 0.37 -6.59 -4.49
CA ILE A 114 1.28 -6.96 -3.41
C ILE A 114 0.88 -8.37 -2.95
N GLY A 115 1.82 -9.30 -2.94
CA GLY A 115 1.62 -10.68 -2.52
C GLY A 115 1.36 -10.83 -1.02
N ASN A 116 1.37 -12.08 -0.56
CA ASN A 116 1.21 -12.41 0.87
C ASN A 116 2.53 -12.27 1.64
N ASN A 117 2.44 -12.01 2.94
CA ASN A 117 3.59 -11.93 3.85
C ASN A 117 4.65 -10.91 3.42
N VAL A 118 4.23 -9.81 2.78
CA VAL A 118 5.14 -8.75 2.31
C VAL A 118 5.42 -7.77 3.45
N LYS A 119 6.69 -7.37 3.58
CA LYS A 119 7.12 -6.34 4.53
C LYS A 119 7.67 -5.14 3.76
N ILE A 120 7.09 -3.96 3.99
CA ILE A 120 7.51 -2.72 3.32
C ILE A 120 7.98 -1.72 4.37
N GLY A 121 9.25 -1.34 4.29
CA GLY A 121 9.85 -0.34 5.17
C GLY A 121 9.32 1.07 4.91
N GLY A 122 9.34 1.90 5.97
CA GLY A 122 8.78 3.25 5.94
C GLY A 122 9.29 4.11 4.79
N GLN A 123 8.44 5.00 4.30
CA GLN A 123 8.73 5.93 3.20
C GLN A 123 9.11 5.25 1.86
N ALA A 124 8.88 3.96 1.71
CA ALA A 124 9.07 3.32 0.41
C ALA A 124 7.94 3.73 -0.55
N GLY A 125 8.30 3.90 -1.83
CA GLY A 125 7.37 4.20 -2.91
C GLY A 125 7.29 3.06 -3.92
N ILE A 126 6.08 2.58 -4.22
CA ILE A 126 5.85 1.53 -5.20
C ILE A 126 5.18 2.16 -6.43
N SER A 127 5.82 2.08 -7.59
CA SER A 127 5.24 2.57 -8.84
C SER A 127 4.00 1.76 -9.25
N GLY A 128 3.14 2.38 -10.06
CA GLY A 128 1.89 1.76 -10.50
C GLY A 128 2.09 0.53 -11.38
N HIS A 129 1.06 -0.33 -11.41
CA HIS A 129 0.98 -1.52 -12.27
C HIS A 129 2.08 -2.56 -12.03
N LEU A 130 2.69 -2.58 -10.84
CA LEU A 130 3.71 -3.55 -10.49
C LEU A 130 3.13 -4.77 -9.79
N LYS A 131 3.83 -5.90 -9.95
CA LYS A 131 3.58 -7.12 -9.20
C LYS A 131 4.75 -7.36 -8.23
N ILE A 132 4.45 -7.34 -6.94
CA ILE A 132 5.36 -7.70 -5.85
C ILE A 132 4.96 -9.10 -5.39
N GLY A 133 5.90 -10.02 -5.41
CA GLY A 133 5.67 -11.42 -5.06
C GLY A 133 5.40 -11.65 -3.58
N ASN A 134 5.23 -12.92 -3.21
CA ASN A 134 5.04 -13.32 -1.82
C ASN A 134 6.37 -13.30 -1.05
N ASN A 135 6.29 -13.11 0.27
CA ASN A 135 7.45 -13.10 1.18
C ASN A 135 8.56 -12.11 0.75
N VAL A 136 8.18 -10.98 0.15
CA VAL A 136 9.10 -9.92 -0.25
C VAL A 136 9.37 -8.98 0.91
N GLU A 137 10.62 -8.57 1.08
CA GLU A 137 11.01 -7.52 2.02
C GLU A 137 11.56 -6.31 1.24
N ILE A 138 10.99 -5.14 1.46
CA ILE A 138 11.40 -3.87 0.85
C ILE A 138 11.94 -2.96 1.94
N GLY A 139 13.21 -2.57 1.82
CA GLY A 139 13.85 -1.66 2.77
C GLY A 139 13.25 -0.26 2.75
N GLY A 140 13.35 0.46 3.87
CA GLY A 140 12.83 1.82 4.00
C GLY A 140 13.44 2.80 2.98
N GLY A 141 12.67 3.80 2.57
CA GLY A 141 13.06 4.80 1.58
C GLY A 141 13.32 4.25 0.18
N SER A 142 12.89 3.01 -0.11
CA SER A 142 13.12 2.39 -1.43
C SER A 142 12.17 2.90 -2.49
N GLY A 143 12.66 3.11 -3.71
CA GLY A 143 11.86 3.37 -4.90
C GLY A 143 11.74 2.12 -5.76
N VAL A 144 10.58 1.48 -5.75
CA VAL A 144 10.31 0.27 -6.54
C VAL A 144 9.71 0.65 -7.87
N ILE A 145 10.43 0.39 -8.96
CA ILE A 145 10.04 0.75 -10.33
C ILE A 145 9.88 -0.46 -11.26
N LYS A 146 10.01 -1.68 -10.73
CA LYS A 146 9.85 -2.94 -11.48
C LYS A 146 9.28 -4.03 -10.59
N ASN A 147 8.74 -5.08 -11.21
CA ASN A 147 8.24 -6.25 -10.51
C ASN A 147 9.32 -6.89 -9.64
N ILE A 148 8.92 -7.43 -8.50
CA ILE A 148 9.79 -8.14 -7.58
C ILE A 148 9.28 -9.58 -7.45
N PRO A 149 10.13 -10.60 -7.74
CA PRO A 149 9.72 -12.00 -7.58
C PRO A 149 9.58 -12.39 -6.11
N ASP A 150 8.95 -13.55 -5.88
CA ASP A 150 8.77 -14.12 -4.54
C ASP A 150 10.11 -14.28 -3.79
N ASN A 151 10.03 -14.23 -2.46
CA ASN A 151 11.16 -14.48 -1.55
C ASN A 151 12.38 -13.58 -1.77
N THR A 152 12.15 -12.35 -2.22
CA THR A 152 13.23 -11.41 -2.56
C THR A 152 13.31 -10.27 -1.55
N LYS A 153 14.54 -9.86 -1.23
CA LYS A 153 14.79 -8.64 -0.44
C LYS A 153 15.39 -7.56 -1.34
N VAL A 154 14.82 -6.37 -1.30
CA VAL A 154 15.29 -5.20 -2.09
C VAL A 154 15.45 -3.98 -1.22
N MET A 155 16.36 -3.08 -1.63
CA MET A 155 16.58 -1.80 -0.98
C MET A 155 17.14 -0.78 -1.97
N GLY A 156 16.91 0.50 -1.72
CA GLY A 156 17.50 1.61 -2.46
C GLY A 156 16.54 2.29 -3.43
N TYR A 157 17.06 3.32 -4.09
CA TYR A 157 16.33 4.09 -5.08
C TYR A 157 17.15 4.21 -6.38
N PRO A 158 16.73 3.64 -7.51
CA PRO A 158 15.67 2.62 -7.57
C PRO A 158 16.03 1.38 -6.73
N ALA A 159 15.02 0.65 -6.24
CA ALA A 159 15.26 -0.50 -5.37
C ALA A 159 16.06 -1.59 -6.10
N LYS A 160 17.11 -2.06 -5.47
CA LYS A 160 17.97 -3.16 -5.94
C LYS A 160 17.82 -4.38 -5.03
N ASN A 161 18.29 -5.52 -5.49
CA ASN A 161 18.51 -6.66 -4.62
C ASN A 161 19.42 -6.23 -3.45
N ILE A 162 19.13 -6.67 -2.22
CA ILE A 162 19.88 -6.23 -1.03
C ILE A 162 21.38 -6.54 -1.13
N ARG A 163 21.78 -7.67 -1.72
CA ARG A 163 23.19 -8.02 -1.91
C ARG A 163 23.89 -7.05 -2.87
N GLU A 164 23.22 -6.65 -3.94
CA GLU A 164 23.72 -5.65 -4.88
C GLU A 164 23.83 -4.28 -4.23
N PHE A 165 22.79 -3.87 -3.49
CA PHE A 165 22.80 -2.59 -2.76
C PHE A 165 23.99 -2.52 -1.78
N LEU A 166 24.17 -3.52 -0.94
CA LEU A 166 25.27 -3.56 0.03
C LEU A 166 26.64 -3.60 -0.63
N ARG A 167 26.77 -4.34 -1.75
CA ARG A 167 28.02 -4.35 -2.53
C ARG A 167 28.35 -2.98 -3.12
N ASP A 168 27.35 -2.31 -3.70
CA ASP A 168 27.53 -1.02 -4.37
C ASP A 168 27.70 0.13 -3.37
N ASN A 169 27.24 -0.03 -2.14
CA ASN A 169 27.26 0.97 -1.07
C ASN A 169 28.07 0.52 0.15
N LYS A 170 29.26 -0.06 -0.06
CA LYS A 170 30.13 -0.57 1.01
C LYS A 170 30.50 0.45 2.09
N TRP A 171 30.41 1.74 1.81
CA TRP A 171 30.63 2.82 2.78
C TRP A 171 29.57 2.87 3.90
N TYR A 172 28.33 2.44 3.63
CA TYR A 172 27.28 2.33 4.66
C TYR A 172 27.62 1.31 5.76
N ILE A 173 28.40 0.27 5.42
CA ILE A 173 28.71 -0.81 6.35
C ILE A 173 29.86 -0.43 7.31
N LYS A 174 30.61 0.62 7.00
CA LYS A 174 31.79 1.06 7.77
C LYS A 174 31.48 2.16 8.79
N GLN A 175 30.25 2.62 8.91
CA GLN A 175 29.86 3.57 9.96
C GLN A 175 29.49 2.77 11.21
N PRO A 176 30.18 2.94 12.35
CA PRO A 176 29.71 2.36 13.59
C PRO A 176 28.38 2.99 13.97
N LEU A 177 27.41 2.17 14.37
CA LEU A 177 26.16 2.58 14.99
C LEU A 177 26.44 3.32 16.28
#